data_2e59d66fa5ceed83d6869cf8df42004b
#
_entry.id   2e59d66fa5ceed83d6869cf8df42004b
#
_cell.length_a   1.000
_cell.length_b   1.000
_cell.length_c   1.000
_cell.angle_alpha   90.00
_cell.angle_beta   90.00
_cell.angle_gamma   90.00
#
_symmetry.space_group_name_H-M   'P 1'
#
loop_
_entity.id
_entity.type
_entity.pdbx_description
1 polymer ?
#
loop_
_entity_poly.entity_id
_entity_poly.type
_entity_poly.pdbx_seq_one_letter_code
_entity_poly.pdbx_strand_id
1 'polypeptide(L)'
;MTVSSPRSSDGTGRLQSFAVPHVSVVVASNRSRALLDDCLASLLDQCERARAELIVARDDDDEGLAAIAKAYPTVRLVAAKRGATIPELRGAGMREATGDIVMLTEDHCVPGPRWVEELCLGVDNVAEVAGGGMDNAQRERAVDWAAYFSEYGLFATTRSDTDGQMQLTGANVAYRRSIVDDVVAWASAGEWENVAHERLRARGSSLHFVESAPVYQNKSYQFWDFCRDRYEHGRDYARTRLVEEPGARRWLLTAVTPLLPVLIVSRVARAAAPTRWGAFIKALPVTLAFVTAWSVGEAVGYIRGPARAPGGGDAR
;
A
#
# COMPACT_ATOMS: atom_id res chain seq x y z
N MET A 1 26.64 41.55 57.68
CA MET A 1 26.64 40.40 56.74
C MET A 1 25.26 40.29 56.13
N THR A 2 25.08 40.87 54.97
CA THR A 2 23.80 40.93 54.23
C THR A 2 23.77 39.81 53.20
N VAL A 3 22.81 38.89 53.37
CA VAL A 3 22.60 37.77 52.42
C VAL A 3 21.68 38.25 51.29
N SER A 4 22.22 38.30 50.09
CA SER A 4 21.46 38.57 48.85
C SER A 4 20.66 37.32 48.40
N SER A 5 19.35 37.46 48.21
CA SER A 5 18.50 36.51 47.54
C SER A 5 18.72 36.54 46.01
N PRO A 6 18.75 35.39 45.31
CA PRO A 6 18.74 35.40 43.89
C PRO A 6 17.33 35.61 43.33
N ARG A 7 17.23 36.45 42.31
CA ARG A 7 16.02 36.74 41.51
C ARG A 7 15.57 35.49 40.77
N SER A 8 14.28 35.17 40.87
CA SER A 8 13.58 34.20 40.03
C SER A 8 13.51 34.71 38.59
N SER A 9 14.08 33.99 37.66
CA SER A 9 13.84 34.19 36.24
C SER A 9 12.49 33.58 35.86
N ASP A 10 11.55 34.43 35.43
CA ASP A 10 10.30 34.05 34.81
C ASP A 10 10.57 33.28 33.52
N GLY A 11 10.49 31.98 33.61
CA GLY A 11 10.45 31.09 32.47
C GLY A 11 9.01 30.94 31.92
N THR A 12 8.51 31.93 31.20
CA THR A 12 7.33 31.74 30.34
C THR A 12 7.71 30.85 29.17
N GLY A 13 7.77 29.54 29.41
CA GLY A 13 7.77 28.56 28.34
C GLY A 13 6.45 28.70 27.57
N ARG A 14 6.47 29.35 26.42
CA ARG A 14 5.40 29.25 25.45
C ARG A 14 5.24 27.77 25.14
N LEU A 15 4.16 27.16 25.64
CA LEU A 15 3.61 25.93 25.10
C LEU A 15 3.33 26.24 23.62
N GLN A 16 4.17 25.78 22.73
CA GLN A 16 3.87 25.76 21.31
C GLN A 16 2.62 24.89 21.20
N SER A 17 1.51 25.51 20.87
CA SER A 17 0.31 24.83 20.42
C SER A 17 0.69 24.14 19.12
N PHE A 18 1.03 22.85 19.20
CA PHE A 18 1.15 22.05 18.00
C PHE A 18 -0.25 22.01 17.37
N ALA A 19 -0.42 22.67 16.25
CA ALA A 19 -1.63 22.55 15.46
C ALA A 19 -1.81 21.06 15.13
N VAL A 20 -2.99 20.49 15.38
CA VAL A 20 -3.30 19.12 14.95
C VAL A 20 -3.13 19.07 13.44
N PRO A 21 -2.27 18.19 12.89
CA PRO A 21 -2.02 18.16 11.46
C PRO A 21 -3.33 17.88 10.70
N HIS A 22 -3.56 18.60 9.61
CA HIS A 22 -4.67 18.29 8.71
C HIS A 22 -4.37 16.99 7.97
N VAL A 23 -5.33 16.08 7.91
CA VAL A 23 -5.16 14.73 7.36
C VAL A 23 -6.04 14.52 6.15
N SER A 24 -5.48 13.91 5.11
CA SER A 24 -6.23 13.38 3.97
C SER A 24 -6.13 11.86 3.95
N VAL A 25 -7.24 11.18 3.88
CA VAL A 25 -7.32 9.72 3.66
C VAL A 25 -7.76 9.45 2.24
N VAL A 26 -6.94 8.73 1.49
CA VAL A 26 -7.18 8.38 0.09
C VAL A 26 -7.45 6.88 -0.02
N VAL A 27 -8.57 6.53 -0.61
CA VAL A 27 -8.96 5.16 -0.95
C VAL A 27 -8.85 4.97 -2.46
N ALA A 28 -7.91 4.12 -2.90
CA ALA A 28 -7.87 3.67 -4.30
C ALA A 28 -8.90 2.57 -4.52
N SER A 29 -9.82 2.76 -5.48
CA SER A 29 -10.98 1.90 -5.65
C SER A 29 -11.18 1.49 -7.10
N ASN A 30 -11.12 0.18 -7.37
CA ASN A 30 -11.46 -0.43 -8.66
C ASN A 30 -12.19 -1.77 -8.51
N ARG A 31 -12.63 -2.11 -7.28
CA ARG A 31 -13.31 -3.36 -6.96
C ARG A 31 -14.82 -3.15 -6.82
N SER A 32 -15.49 -4.16 -6.27
CA SER A 32 -16.94 -4.10 -6.08
C SER A 32 -17.35 -2.99 -5.11
N ARG A 33 -18.56 -2.50 -5.31
CA ARG A 33 -19.15 -1.49 -4.41
C ARG A 33 -19.22 -1.99 -2.96
N ALA A 34 -19.56 -3.25 -2.74
CA ALA A 34 -19.67 -3.82 -1.38
C ALA A 34 -18.33 -3.75 -0.61
N LEU A 35 -17.20 -4.01 -1.28
CA LEU A 35 -15.88 -3.89 -0.65
C LEU A 35 -15.56 -2.43 -0.29
N LEU A 36 -15.91 -1.49 -1.17
CA LEU A 36 -15.76 -0.07 -0.88
C LEU A 36 -16.64 0.36 0.29
N ASP A 37 -17.89 -0.12 0.37
CA ASP A 37 -18.80 0.18 1.48
C ASP A 37 -18.23 -0.30 2.83
N ASP A 38 -17.65 -1.50 2.90
CA ASP A 38 -16.98 -2.03 4.09
C ASP A 38 -15.75 -1.19 4.49
N CYS A 39 -14.94 -0.79 3.51
CA CYS A 39 -13.79 0.09 3.72
C CYS A 39 -14.22 1.45 4.29
N LEU A 40 -15.19 2.10 3.64
CA LEU A 40 -15.70 3.40 4.07
C LEU A 40 -16.37 3.34 5.45
N ALA A 41 -17.12 2.29 5.76
CA ALA A 41 -17.70 2.08 7.09
C ALA A 41 -16.63 2.07 8.20
N SER A 42 -15.44 1.54 7.92
CA SER A 42 -14.33 1.53 8.89
C SER A 42 -13.63 2.88 9.05
N LEU A 43 -13.76 3.79 8.06
CA LEU A 43 -13.03 5.05 7.99
C LEU A 43 -13.85 6.28 8.41
N LEU A 44 -15.16 6.29 8.17
CA LEU A 44 -16.01 7.48 8.36
C LEU A 44 -15.88 8.07 9.76
N ASP A 45 -16.08 7.27 10.79
CA ASP A 45 -15.97 7.73 12.20
C ASP A 45 -14.55 8.20 12.55
N GLN A 46 -13.52 7.54 11.99
CA GLN A 46 -12.13 7.92 12.24
C GLN A 46 -11.80 9.26 11.58
N CYS A 47 -12.26 9.46 10.34
CA CYS A 47 -12.07 10.72 9.62
C CYS A 47 -12.84 11.87 10.30
N GLU A 48 -14.06 11.63 10.77
CA GLU A 48 -14.83 12.63 11.52
C GLU A 48 -14.11 13.06 12.80
N ARG A 49 -13.65 12.09 13.61
CA ARG A 49 -12.89 12.38 14.84
C ARG A 49 -11.59 13.13 14.57
N ALA A 50 -10.88 12.76 13.52
CA ALA A 50 -9.62 13.39 13.12
C ALA A 50 -9.82 14.69 12.33
N ARG A 51 -11.06 15.05 11.96
CA ARG A 51 -11.37 16.13 11.00
C ARG A 51 -10.61 15.98 9.69
N ALA A 52 -10.43 14.73 9.25
CA ALA A 52 -9.73 14.39 8.04
C ALA A 52 -10.67 14.44 6.83
N GLU A 53 -10.17 14.88 5.69
CA GLU A 53 -10.88 14.68 4.43
C GLU A 53 -10.75 13.21 3.98
N LEU A 54 -11.84 12.65 3.44
CA LEU A 54 -11.89 11.29 2.90
C LEU A 54 -12.12 11.37 1.40
N ILE A 55 -11.16 10.86 0.64
CA ILE A 55 -11.11 10.93 -0.83
C ILE A 55 -11.18 9.50 -1.37
N VAL A 56 -12.07 9.25 -2.32
CA VAL A 56 -12.11 7.99 -3.09
C VAL A 56 -11.75 8.28 -4.53
N ALA A 57 -10.62 7.75 -4.98
CA ALA A 57 -10.24 7.77 -6.39
C ALA A 57 -10.70 6.47 -7.06
N ARG A 58 -11.60 6.57 -8.02
CA ARG A 58 -12.26 5.40 -8.61
C ARG A 58 -12.37 5.48 -10.12
N ASP A 59 -12.15 4.33 -10.76
CA ASP A 59 -12.47 4.05 -12.15
C ASP A 59 -13.90 3.48 -12.21
N ASP A 60 -14.88 4.34 -12.47
CA ASP A 60 -16.28 3.96 -12.64
C ASP A 60 -16.95 4.85 -13.68
N ASP A 61 -18.16 4.48 -14.10
CA ASP A 61 -18.98 5.35 -14.93
C ASP A 61 -19.71 6.43 -14.08
N ASP A 62 -20.31 7.39 -14.75
CA ASP A 62 -20.97 8.52 -14.10
C ASP A 62 -22.12 8.08 -13.18
N GLU A 63 -22.82 7.00 -13.52
CA GLU A 63 -23.92 6.44 -12.71
C GLU A 63 -23.38 5.82 -11.42
N GLY A 64 -22.32 5.04 -11.53
CA GLY A 64 -21.63 4.44 -10.37
C GLY A 64 -21.08 5.51 -9.41
N LEU A 65 -20.41 6.54 -9.94
CA LEU A 65 -19.90 7.67 -9.15
C LEU A 65 -21.03 8.45 -8.47
N ALA A 66 -22.13 8.74 -9.19
CA ALA A 66 -23.29 9.42 -8.64
C ALA A 66 -23.96 8.62 -7.50
N ALA A 67 -24.04 7.29 -7.65
CA ALA A 67 -24.57 6.41 -6.61
C ALA A 67 -23.71 6.43 -5.33
N ILE A 68 -22.38 6.52 -5.46
CA ILE A 68 -21.46 6.66 -4.33
C ILE A 68 -21.62 8.04 -3.69
N ALA A 69 -21.63 9.11 -4.47
CA ALA A 69 -21.80 10.47 -3.96
C ALA A 69 -23.10 10.64 -3.16
N LYS A 70 -24.19 10.01 -3.63
CA LYS A 70 -25.48 10.02 -2.93
C LYS A 70 -25.42 9.28 -1.59
N ALA A 71 -24.71 8.15 -1.54
CA ALA A 71 -24.62 7.33 -0.33
C ALA A 71 -23.64 7.93 0.71
N TYR A 72 -22.60 8.61 0.24
CA TYR A 72 -21.52 9.15 1.07
C TYR A 72 -21.26 10.64 0.75
N PRO A 73 -22.16 11.55 1.14
CA PRO A 73 -22.07 12.97 0.76
C PRO A 73 -20.87 13.71 1.34
N THR A 74 -20.22 13.17 2.36
CA THR A 74 -19.00 13.72 2.99
C THR A 74 -17.72 13.23 2.33
N VAL A 75 -17.81 12.24 1.44
CA VAL A 75 -16.66 11.67 0.72
C VAL A 75 -16.43 12.44 -0.57
N ARG A 76 -15.20 12.89 -0.77
CA ARG A 76 -14.81 13.53 -2.03
C ARG A 76 -14.47 12.45 -3.05
N LEU A 77 -15.19 12.44 -4.17
CA LEU A 77 -14.94 11.51 -5.27
C LEU A 77 -14.01 12.13 -6.31
N VAL A 78 -13.06 11.33 -6.75
CA VAL A 78 -12.15 11.65 -7.85
C VAL A 78 -12.34 10.61 -8.94
N ALA A 79 -12.93 11.03 -10.06
CA ALA A 79 -13.07 10.19 -11.23
C ALA A 79 -11.70 9.96 -11.85
N ALA A 80 -11.30 8.71 -11.95
CA ALA A 80 -10.06 8.31 -12.57
C ALA A 80 -10.28 7.89 -14.03
N LYS A 81 -9.20 7.82 -14.77
CA LYS A 81 -9.20 7.31 -16.14
C LYS A 81 -9.68 5.85 -16.15
N ARG A 82 -10.52 5.50 -17.11
CA ARG A 82 -10.98 4.12 -17.31
C ARG A 82 -9.81 3.16 -17.52
N GLY A 83 -9.80 2.07 -16.78
CA GLY A 83 -8.69 1.11 -16.76
C GLY A 83 -7.46 1.60 -16.00
N ALA A 84 -7.61 2.60 -15.14
CA ALA A 84 -6.51 3.05 -14.29
C ALA A 84 -5.99 1.92 -13.38
N THR A 85 -4.69 1.82 -13.29
CA THR A 85 -4.00 0.90 -12.37
C THR A 85 -4.11 1.40 -10.93
N ILE A 86 -3.87 0.53 -9.95
CA ILE A 86 -3.89 0.93 -8.53
C ILE A 86 -2.92 2.08 -8.23
N PRO A 87 -1.66 2.08 -8.70
CA PRO A 87 -0.80 3.26 -8.55
C PRO A 87 -1.39 4.53 -9.14
N GLU A 88 -1.96 4.48 -10.35
CA GLU A 88 -2.59 5.66 -10.98
C GLU A 88 -3.79 6.17 -10.16
N LEU A 89 -4.61 5.28 -9.60
CA LEU A 89 -5.71 5.65 -8.70
C LEU A 89 -5.21 6.33 -7.43
N ARG A 90 -4.17 5.77 -6.80
CA ARG A 90 -3.51 6.40 -5.64
C ARG A 90 -2.98 7.79 -5.99
N GLY A 91 -2.27 7.92 -7.13
CA GLY A 91 -1.77 9.20 -7.62
C GLY A 91 -2.87 10.22 -7.89
N ALA A 92 -4.01 9.80 -8.46
CA ALA A 92 -5.16 10.67 -8.70
C ALA A 92 -5.75 11.19 -7.38
N GLY A 93 -5.97 10.32 -6.40
CA GLY A 93 -6.48 10.71 -5.10
C GLY A 93 -5.53 11.59 -4.30
N MET A 94 -4.24 11.25 -4.27
CA MET A 94 -3.21 12.04 -3.57
C MET A 94 -3.05 13.45 -4.15
N ARG A 95 -3.22 13.62 -5.47
CA ARG A 95 -3.14 14.95 -6.12
C ARG A 95 -4.22 15.89 -5.60
N GLU A 96 -5.36 15.36 -5.25
CA GLU A 96 -6.50 16.11 -4.73
C GLU A 96 -6.46 16.31 -3.20
N ALA A 97 -5.55 15.61 -2.52
CA ALA A 97 -5.38 15.68 -1.08
C ALA A 97 -4.74 17.00 -0.65
N THR A 98 -5.26 17.63 0.40
CA THR A 98 -4.79 18.92 0.92
C THR A 98 -4.12 18.82 2.28
N GLY A 99 -4.21 17.67 2.95
CA GLY A 99 -3.69 17.45 4.30
C GLY A 99 -2.17 17.53 4.41
N ASP A 100 -1.66 17.85 5.59
CA ASP A 100 -0.24 17.80 5.95
C ASP A 100 0.28 16.37 6.00
N ILE A 101 -0.62 15.42 6.24
CA ILE A 101 -0.39 13.97 6.19
C ILE A 101 -1.39 13.36 5.22
N VAL A 102 -0.89 12.58 4.26
CA VAL A 102 -1.71 11.87 3.26
C VAL A 102 -1.59 10.37 3.49
N MET A 103 -2.72 9.75 3.80
CA MET A 103 -2.82 8.30 4.07
C MET A 103 -3.41 7.57 2.88
N LEU A 104 -2.93 6.36 2.60
CA LEU A 104 -3.42 5.51 1.53
C LEU A 104 -3.95 4.18 2.06
N THR A 105 -5.09 3.79 1.51
CA THR A 105 -5.61 2.42 1.59
C THR A 105 -6.33 2.04 0.29
N GLU A 106 -6.92 0.85 0.25
CA GLU A 106 -7.64 0.34 -0.92
C GLU A 106 -9.05 -0.13 -0.54
N ASP A 107 -9.96 -0.18 -1.52
CA ASP A 107 -11.36 -0.51 -1.29
C ASP A 107 -11.62 -1.91 -0.71
N HIS A 108 -10.73 -2.86 -0.89
CA HIS A 108 -10.82 -4.20 -0.31
C HIS A 108 -10.12 -4.36 1.04
N CYS A 109 -9.73 -3.25 1.63
CA CYS A 109 -9.04 -3.15 2.90
C CYS A 109 -9.94 -2.52 3.97
N VAL A 110 -9.93 -3.08 5.16
CA VAL A 110 -10.66 -2.55 6.33
C VAL A 110 -9.63 -2.09 7.35
N PRO A 111 -9.35 -0.79 7.46
CA PRO A 111 -8.48 -0.22 8.50
C PRO A 111 -8.96 -0.52 9.92
N GLY A 112 -8.02 -0.75 10.82
CA GLY A 112 -8.30 -0.95 12.25
C GLY A 112 -8.90 0.30 12.92
N PRO A 113 -9.51 0.18 14.11
CA PRO A 113 -10.34 1.25 14.71
C PRO A 113 -9.63 2.57 15.02
N ARG A 114 -8.30 2.57 15.13
CA ARG A 114 -7.47 3.74 15.43
C ARG A 114 -6.43 4.03 14.33
N TRP A 115 -6.65 3.49 13.16
CA TRP A 115 -5.68 3.53 12.06
C TRP A 115 -5.24 4.95 11.69
N VAL A 116 -6.19 5.90 11.57
CA VAL A 116 -5.89 7.30 11.26
C VAL A 116 -5.04 7.94 12.35
N GLU A 117 -5.41 7.76 13.62
CA GLU A 117 -4.68 8.30 14.78
C GLU A 117 -3.25 7.75 14.86
N GLU A 118 -3.11 6.42 14.76
CA GLU A 118 -1.82 5.73 14.91
C GLU A 118 -0.84 6.08 13.78
N LEU A 119 -1.32 6.18 12.54
CA LEU A 119 -0.48 6.62 11.43
C LEU A 119 -0.10 8.09 11.52
N CYS A 120 -0.99 8.98 12.01
CA CYS A 120 -0.65 10.36 12.31
C CYS A 120 0.53 10.44 13.27
N LEU A 121 0.48 9.71 14.39
CA LEU A 121 1.55 9.69 15.38
C LEU A 121 2.86 9.19 14.78
N GLY A 122 2.80 8.18 13.89
CA GLY A 122 3.96 7.63 13.21
C GLY A 122 4.65 8.64 12.29
N VAL A 123 3.87 9.41 11.52
CA VAL A 123 4.42 10.43 10.61
C VAL A 123 4.86 11.68 11.36
N ASP A 124 4.06 12.16 12.31
CA ASP A 124 4.32 13.45 12.95
C ASP A 124 5.56 13.42 13.85
N ASN A 125 5.75 12.33 14.58
CA ASN A 125 6.77 12.25 15.61
C ASN A 125 8.04 11.47 15.22
N VAL A 126 7.96 10.57 14.19
CA VAL A 126 9.00 9.56 13.99
C VAL A 126 9.61 9.62 12.58
N ALA A 127 8.80 9.69 11.52
CA ALA A 127 9.28 9.49 10.16
C ALA A 127 8.52 10.31 9.11
N GLU A 128 9.05 10.40 7.89
CA GLU A 128 8.34 11.01 6.75
C GLU A 128 7.33 10.05 6.11
N VAL A 129 7.57 8.74 6.30
CA VAL A 129 6.67 7.67 5.83
C VAL A 129 6.37 6.75 7.01
N ALA A 130 5.12 6.52 7.31
CA ALA A 130 4.69 5.54 8.30
C ALA A 130 3.70 4.56 7.68
N GLY A 131 3.74 3.30 8.09
CA GLY A 131 2.79 2.30 7.59
C GLY A 131 2.63 1.16 8.57
N GLY A 132 1.48 0.52 8.54
CA GLY A 132 1.17 -0.59 9.42
C GLY A 132 1.22 -1.95 8.73
N GLY A 133 0.93 -2.98 9.51
CA GLY A 133 0.87 -4.34 9.02
C GLY A 133 -0.45 -4.67 8.32
N MET A 134 -0.39 -5.73 7.49
CA MET A 134 -1.56 -6.32 6.86
C MET A 134 -1.96 -7.61 7.56
N ASP A 135 -3.25 -7.82 7.75
CA ASP A 135 -3.81 -9.10 8.22
C ASP A 135 -4.97 -9.54 7.29
N ASN A 136 -5.41 -10.77 7.44
CA ASN A 136 -6.50 -11.34 6.65
C ASN A 136 -7.82 -11.30 7.44
N ALA A 137 -8.86 -10.66 6.89
CA ALA A 137 -10.22 -10.72 7.42
C ALA A 137 -10.93 -12.03 7.03
N GLN A 138 -10.63 -12.59 5.85
CA GLN A 138 -11.25 -13.79 5.30
C GLN A 138 -10.52 -15.05 5.78
N ARG A 139 -10.90 -15.60 6.95
CA ARG A 139 -10.12 -16.62 7.66
C ARG A 139 -10.62 -18.05 7.50
N GLU A 140 -11.74 -18.27 6.82
CA GLU A 140 -12.39 -19.59 6.77
C GLU A 140 -11.78 -20.50 5.71
N ARG A 141 -11.46 -19.97 4.53
CA ARG A 141 -11.07 -20.73 3.35
C ARG A 141 -9.55 -20.71 3.14
N ALA A 142 -8.98 -21.86 2.78
CA ALA A 142 -7.55 -21.95 2.47
C ALA A 142 -7.14 -21.08 1.27
N VAL A 143 -8.02 -20.85 0.31
CA VAL A 143 -7.76 -20.01 -0.86
C VAL A 143 -7.59 -18.54 -0.47
N ASP A 144 -8.38 -18.05 0.48
CA ASP A 144 -8.29 -16.64 0.94
C ASP A 144 -7.01 -16.42 1.76
N TRP A 145 -6.63 -17.39 2.58
CA TRP A 145 -5.32 -17.38 3.24
C TRP A 145 -4.16 -17.44 2.25
N ALA A 146 -4.27 -18.26 1.21
CA ALA A 146 -3.22 -18.36 0.19
C ALA A 146 -3.08 -17.07 -0.61
N ALA A 147 -4.19 -16.40 -0.94
CA ALA A 147 -4.18 -15.10 -1.58
C ALA A 147 -3.51 -14.05 -0.69
N TYR A 148 -3.91 -13.98 0.60
CA TYR A 148 -3.27 -13.10 1.59
C TYR A 148 -1.75 -13.36 1.69
N PHE A 149 -1.32 -14.60 1.83
CA PHE A 149 0.10 -14.93 1.91
C PHE A 149 0.87 -14.58 0.63
N SER A 150 0.23 -14.66 -0.52
CA SER A 150 0.85 -14.34 -1.81
C SER A 150 0.97 -12.83 -2.07
N GLU A 151 0.07 -12.01 -1.53
CA GLU A 151 0.06 -10.56 -1.73
C GLU A 151 0.65 -9.80 -0.53
N TYR A 152 0.23 -10.16 0.68
CA TYR A 152 0.52 -9.40 1.90
C TYR A 152 1.30 -10.18 2.96
N GLY A 153 1.64 -11.42 2.73
CA GLY A 153 2.35 -12.24 3.72
C GLY A 153 3.68 -11.64 4.20
N LEU A 154 4.32 -10.81 3.39
CA LEU A 154 5.53 -10.09 3.76
C LEU A 154 5.27 -8.81 4.58
N PHE A 155 4.01 -8.37 4.66
CA PHE A 155 3.56 -7.18 5.39
C PHE A 155 2.72 -7.52 6.62
N ALA A 156 2.88 -8.72 7.17
CA ALA A 156 2.09 -9.19 8.32
C ALA A 156 2.25 -8.27 9.54
N THR A 157 1.19 -8.13 10.34
CA THR A 157 1.12 -7.27 11.54
C THR A 157 2.11 -7.61 12.65
N THR A 158 2.74 -8.78 12.58
CA THR A 158 3.67 -9.30 13.61
C THR A 158 5.11 -9.38 13.13
N ARG A 159 5.46 -8.60 12.13
CA ARG A 159 6.81 -8.61 11.59
C ARG A 159 7.80 -7.97 12.57
N SER A 160 8.77 -8.74 13.04
CA SER A 160 9.95 -8.17 13.69
C SER A 160 10.89 -7.62 12.62
N ASP A 161 11.31 -6.37 12.77
CA ASP A 161 12.25 -5.69 11.85
C ASP A 161 13.68 -6.21 12.11
N THR A 162 13.93 -7.49 11.82
CA THR A 162 15.24 -8.12 12.08
C THR A 162 16.27 -7.87 10.98
N ASP A 163 15.84 -7.44 9.78
CA ASP A 163 16.72 -7.36 8.61
C ASP A 163 17.00 -5.92 8.11
N GLY A 164 16.54 -4.87 8.81
CA GLY A 164 16.78 -3.46 8.42
C GLY A 164 16.17 -3.03 7.07
N GLN A 165 15.46 -3.92 6.39
CA GLN A 165 14.75 -3.65 5.13
C GLN A 165 13.24 -3.71 5.34
N MET A 166 12.72 -2.81 6.17
CA MET A 166 11.30 -2.64 6.34
C MET A 166 10.63 -2.29 5.00
N GLN A 167 9.64 -3.08 4.60
CA GLN A 167 8.78 -2.79 3.46
C GLN A 167 7.40 -2.40 3.97
N LEU A 168 6.89 -1.29 3.48
CA LEU A 168 5.52 -0.83 3.70
C LEU A 168 4.72 -1.05 2.42
N THR A 169 3.44 -1.41 2.57
CA THR A 169 2.53 -1.56 1.44
C THR A 169 1.73 -0.29 1.19
N GLY A 170 1.48 0.04 -0.07
CA GLY A 170 0.63 1.17 -0.43
C GLY A 170 -0.85 1.02 -0.03
N ALA A 171 -1.26 -0.17 0.43
CA ALA A 171 -2.59 -0.39 1.01
C ALA A 171 -2.68 0.01 2.49
N ASN A 172 -1.54 0.34 3.14
CA ASN A 172 -1.47 0.75 4.54
C ASN A 172 -0.25 1.64 4.78
N VAL A 173 -0.32 2.90 4.36
CA VAL A 173 0.80 3.85 4.46
C VAL A 173 0.32 5.29 4.58
N ALA A 174 1.11 6.11 5.24
CA ALA A 174 0.96 7.55 5.36
C ALA A 174 2.25 8.27 4.97
N TYR A 175 2.12 9.40 4.33
CA TYR A 175 3.21 10.26 3.86
C TYR A 175 3.08 11.66 4.41
N ARG A 176 4.19 12.26 4.83
CA ARG A 176 4.27 13.70 5.13
C ARG A 176 4.13 14.51 3.85
N ARG A 177 3.45 15.64 3.91
CA ARG A 177 3.22 16.53 2.74
C ARG A 177 4.49 16.85 1.96
N SER A 178 5.61 17.03 2.63
CA SER A 178 6.89 17.39 2.00
C SER A 178 7.38 16.44 0.91
N ILE A 179 6.92 15.19 0.94
CA ILE A 179 7.31 14.16 -0.04
C ILE A 179 6.16 13.69 -0.94
N VAL A 180 4.94 14.18 -0.72
CA VAL A 180 3.74 13.71 -1.44
C VAL A 180 3.84 13.98 -2.94
N ASP A 181 4.36 15.13 -3.36
CA ASP A 181 4.43 15.48 -4.79
C ASP A 181 5.34 14.51 -5.57
N ASP A 182 6.45 14.07 -4.96
CA ASP A 182 7.31 13.03 -5.53
C ASP A 182 6.57 11.69 -5.67
N VAL A 183 5.86 11.27 -4.62
CA VAL A 183 5.08 10.01 -4.62
C VAL A 183 3.95 10.09 -5.64
N VAL A 184 3.26 11.23 -5.77
CA VAL A 184 2.22 11.48 -6.79
C VAL A 184 2.80 11.34 -8.19
N ALA A 185 3.97 11.91 -8.46
CA ALA A 185 4.61 11.83 -9.76
C ALA A 185 4.90 10.38 -10.15
N TRP A 186 5.47 9.58 -9.25
CA TRP A 186 5.79 8.17 -9.48
C TRP A 186 4.53 7.30 -9.61
N ALA A 187 3.57 7.46 -8.72
CA ALA A 187 2.29 6.73 -8.77
C ALA A 187 1.52 7.03 -10.07
N SER A 188 1.51 8.29 -10.52
CA SER A 188 0.86 8.70 -11.77
C SER A 188 1.56 8.15 -13.01
N ALA A 189 2.85 7.81 -12.91
CA ALA A 189 3.59 7.09 -13.93
C ALA A 189 3.36 5.56 -13.89
N GLY A 190 2.50 5.07 -12.98
CA GLY A 190 2.20 3.65 -12.80
C GLY A 190 3.22 2.89 -11.95
N GLU A 191 4.10 3.59 -11.24
CA GLU A 191 5.10 2.94 -10.37
C GLU A 191 4.48 2.50 -9.05
N TRP A 192 4.90 1.33 -8.59
CA TRP A 192 4.47 0.76 -7.33
C TRP A 192 5.22 1.36 -6.13
N GLU A 193 4.60 1.31 -4.96
CA GLU A 193 5.11 1.89 -3.72
C GLU A 193 6.50 1.39 -3.30
N ASN A 194 6.86 0.16 -3.61
CA ASN A 194 8.18 -0.37 -3.29
C ASN A 194 9.30 0.43 -3.98
N VAL A 195 9.11 0.81 -5.26
CA VAL A 195 10.05 1.65 -6.01
C VAL A 195 10.11 3.05 -5.41
N ALA A 196 8.93 3.64 -5.11
CA ALA A 196 8.85 4.94 -4.45
C ALA A 196 9.58 4.93 -3.09
N HIS A 197 9.38 3.91 -2.27
CA HIS A 197 10.02 3.78 -0.96
C HIS A 197 11.55 3.57 -1.07
N GLU A 198 12.03 2.84 -2.07
CA GLU A 198 13.48 2.72 -2.33
C GLU A 198 14.10 4.07 -2.70
N ARG A 199 13.44 4.84 -3.57
CA ARG A 199 13.90 6.19 -3.93
C ARG A 199 13.89 7.17 -2.75
N LEU A 200 12.85 7.12 -1.92
CA LEU A 200 12.78 7.94 -0.71
C LEU A 200 13.92 7.60 0.26
N ARG A 201 14.19 6.32 0.51
CA ARG A 201 15.35 5.90 1.32
C ARG A 201 16.68 6.36 0.76
N ALA A 202 16.86 6.25 -0.55
CA ALA A 202 18.08 6.72 -1.22
C ALA A 202 18.30 8.24 -1.06
N ARG A 203 17.23 9.01 -0.81
CA ARG A 203 17.28 10.46 -0.50
C ARG A 203 17.39 10.76 0.99
N GLY A 204 17.45 9.73 1.85
CA GLY A 204 17.58 9.88 3.30
C GLY A 204 16.26 9.93 4.07
N SER A 205 15.11 9.72 3.41
CA SER A 205 13.82 9.68 4.10
C SER A 205 13.73 8.46 5.02
N SER A 206 13.20 8.67 6.22
CA SER A 206 12.95 7.62 7.20
C SER A 206 11.58 6.98 6.97
N LEU A 207 11.53 5.65 7.10
CA LEU A 207 10.31 4.87 7.08
C LEU A 207 10.09 4.23 8.46
N HIS A 208 8.86 4.25 8.96
CA HIS A 208 8.49 3.72 10.27
C HIS A 208 7.35 2.72 10.18
N PHE A 209 7.49 1.57 10.87
CA PHE A 209 6.43 0.58 10.98
C PHE A 209 5.61 0.82 12.25
N VAL A 210 4.29 1.01 12.08
CA VAL A 210 3.33 1.26 13.16
C VAL A 210 2.54 -0.02 13.42
N GLU A 211 2.95 -0.77 14.43
CA GLU A 211 2.33 -2.06 14.77
C GLU A 211 0.84 -1.91 15.16
N SER A 212 0.48 -0.78 15.78
CA SER A 212 -0.88 -0.47 16.24
C SER A 212 -1.83 0.00 15.12
N ALA A 213 -1.36 0.13 13.85
CA ALA A 213 -2.16 0.54 12.70
C ALA A 213 -2.40 -0.64 11.71
N PRO A 214 -3.06 -1.73 12.09
CA PRO A 214 -3.32 -2.83 11.18
C PRO A 214 -4.39 -2.48 10.14
N VAL A 215 -4.26 -3.11 8.97
CA VAL A 215 -5.30 -3.13 7.92
C VAL A 215 -5.64 -4.59 7.60
N TYR A 216 -6.92 -4.87 7.41
CA TYR A 216 -7.42 -6.22 7.17
C TYR A 216 -7.87 -6.35 5.71
N GLN A 217 -7.23 -7.25 4.95
CA GLN A 217 -7.69 -7.60 3.61
C GLN A 217 -9.04 -8.30 3.69
N ASN A 218 -10.09 -7.71 3.13
CA ASN A 218 -11.48 -8.17 3.22
C ASN A 218 -12.04 -8.71 1.88
N LYS A 219 -11.19 -9.29 1.04
CA LYS A 219 -11.61 -9.84 -0.26
C LYS A 219 -11.52 -11.37 -0.24
N SER A 220 -12.59 -12.02 -0.68
CA SER A 220 -12.61 -13.45 -1.00
C SER A 220 -12.23 -13.71 -2.46
N TYR A 221 -11.51 -14.78 -2.70
CA TYR A 221 -10.97 -15.11 -4.01
C TYR A 221 -11.51 -16.42 -4.56
N GLN A 222 -11.58 -16.51 -5.89
CA GLN A 222 -11.75 -17.77 -6.60
C GLN A 222 -10.38 -18.25 -7.08
N PHE A 223 -10.15 -19.57 -6.94
CA PHE A 223 -8.82 -20.14 -7.20
C PHE A 223 -8.28 -19.81 -8.59
N TRP A 224 -9.07 -20.08 -9.64
CA TRP A 224 -8.62 -19.87 -11.02
C TRP A 224 -8.50 -18.41 -11.41
N ASP A 225 -9.38 -17.57 -10.90
CA ASP A 225 -9.31 -16.12 -11.16
C ASP A 225 -8.04 -15.55 -10.53
N PHE A 226 -7.73 -15.93 -9.30
CA PHE A 226 -6.52 -15.46 -8.64
C PHE A 226 -5.25 -16.03 -9.28
N CYS A 227 -5.24 -17.27 -9.76
CA CYS A 227 -4.11 -17.79 -10.56
C CYS A 227 -3.85 -16.92 -11.80
N ARG A 228 -4.91 -16.53 -12.51
CA ARG A 228 -4.81 -15.66 -13.67
C ARG A 228 -4.27 -14.28 -13.29
N ASP A 229 -4.82 -13.66 -12.24
CA ASP A 229 -4.38 -12.37 -11.74
C ASP A 229 -2.89 -12.41 -11.37
N ARG A 230 -2.44 -13.47 -10.67
CA ARG A 230 -1.03 -13.65 -10.31
C ARG A 230 -0.13 -13.80 -11.53
N TYR A 231 -0.54 -14.56 -12.54
CA TYR A 231 0.19 -14.70 -13.79
C TYR A 231 0.32 -13.36 -14.52
N GLU A 232 -0.77 -12.60 -14.65
CA GLU A 232 -0.77 -11.29 -15.32
C GLU A 232 0.11 -10.29 -14.58
N HIS A 233 0.00 -10.21 -13.26
CA HIS A 233 0.86 -9.34 -12.45
C HIS A 233 2.33 -9.71 -12.56
N GLY A 234 2.69 -11.00 -12.52
CA GLY A 234 4.08 -11.44 -12.69
C GLY A 234 4.63 -11.04 -14.07
N ARG A 235 3.83 -11.25 -15.12
CA ARG A 235 4.20 -10.87 -16.49
C ARG A 235 4.45 -9.36 -16.62
N ASP A 236 3.56 -8.55 -16.07
CA ASP A 236 3.64 -7.09 -16.20
C ASP A 236 4.76 -6.52 -15.33
N TYR A 237 4.97 -7.09 -14.13
CA TYR A 237 6.13 -6.77 -13.29
C TYR A 237 7.47 -6.99 -14.01
N ALA A 238 7.64 -8.15 -14.65
CA ALA A 238 8.85 -8.45 -15.41
C ALA A 238 9.08 -7.48 -16.58
N ARG A 239 8.02 -7.12 -17.29
CA ARG A 239 8.08 -6.19 -18.42
C ARG A 239 8.45 -4.77 -18.00
N THR A 240 7.93 -4.30 -16.87
CA THR A 240 8.26 -3.00 -16.31
C THR A 240 9.72 -2.95 -15.85
N ARG A 241 10.17 -3.98 -15.15
CA ARG A 241 11.55 -4.09 -14.67
C ARG A 241 12.58 -4.07 -15.81
N LEU A 242 12.26 -4.61 -17.00
CA LEU A 242 13.14 -4.63 -18.16
C LEU A 242 13.29 -3.27 -18.85
N VAL A 243 12.44 -2.28 -18.57
CA VAL A 243 12.60 -0.92 -19.11
C VAL A 243 13.88 -0.28 -18.56
N GLU A 244 14.19 -0.56 -17.29
CA GLU A 244 15.37 -0.02 -16.62
C GLU A 244 16.64 -0.86 -16.86
N GLU A 245 16.51 -2.15 -17.21
CA GLU A 245 17.62 -3.10 -17.32
C GLU A 245 17.57 -3.93 -18.61
N PRO A 246 17.83 -3.36 -19.79
CA PRO A 246 17.81 -4.09 -21.05
C PRO A 246 19.04 -5.01 -21.23
N GLY A 247 18.88 -6.09 -22.00
CA GLY A 247 20.00 -6.90 -22.48
C GLY A 247 20.13 -8.30 -21.89
N ALA A 248 21.37 -8.79 -21.70
CA ALA A 248 21.66 -10.17 -21.28
C ALA A 248 21.08 -10.54 -19.90
N ARG A 249 20.92 -9.59 -19.01
CA ARG A 249 20.37 -9.79 -17.65
C ARG A 249 18.96 -10.38 -17.66
N ARG A 250 18.15 -10.09 -18.70
CA ARG A 250 16.81 -10.69 -18.82
C ARG A 250 16.83 -12.22 -18.86
N TRP A 251 17.83 -12.80 -19.57
CA TRP A 251 17.97 -14.25 -19.66
C TRP A 251 18.39 -14.88 -18.35
N LEU A 252 19.27 -14.21 -17.60
CA LEU A 252 19.60 -14.62 -16.24
C LEU A 252 18.36 -14.59 -15.33
N LEU A 253 17.59 -13.50 -15.38
CA LEU A 253 16.35 -13.37 -14.63
C LEU A 253 15.35 -14.47 -15.01
N THR A 254 15.18 -14.75 -16.31
CA THR A 254 14.34 -15.87 -16.79
C THR A 254 14.81 -17.21 -16.19
N ALA A 255 16.11 -17.46 -16.20
CA ALA A 255 16.67 -18.72 -15.70
C ALA A 255 16.48 -18.93 -14.20
N VAL A 256 16.35 -17.86 -13.41
CA VAL A 256 16.12 -17.95 -11.94
C VAL A 256 14.65 -17.99 -11.55
N THR A 257 13.71 -17.68 -12.46
CA THR A 257 12.26 -17.68 -12.12
C THR A 257 11.75 -19.02 -11.57
N PRO A 258 12.25 -20.22 -11.97
CA PRO A 258 11.80 -21.47 -11.36
C PRO A 258 12.11 -21.59 -9.85
N LEU A 259 13.08 -20.83 -9.34
CA LEU A 259 13.43 -20.81 -7.91
C LEU A 259 12.54 -19.84 -7.10
N LEU A 260 11.83 -18.92 -7.75
CA LEU A 260 11.03 -17.92 -7.08
C LEU A 260 9.95 -18.52 -6.16
N PRO A 261 9.19 -19.57 -6.53
CA PRO A 261 8.21 -20.16 -5.63
C PRO A 261 8.82 -20.58 -4.30
N VAL A 262 9.98 -21.21 -4.31
CA VAL A 262 10.67 -21.65 -3.09
C VAL A 262 11.13 -20.43 -2.28
N LEU A 263 11.71 -19.43 -2.93
CA LEU A 263 12.19 -18.22 -2.26
C LEU A 263 11.03 -17.41 -1.64
N ILE A 264 9.95 -17.22 -2.38
CA ILE A 264 8.77 -16.46 -1.91
C ILE A 264 8.15 -17.22 -0.74
N VAL A 265 7.87 -18.52 -0.88
CA VAL A 265 7.25 -19.33 0.18
C VAL A 265 8.13 -19.35 1.43
N SER A 266 9.45 -19.46 1.29
CA SER A 266 10.35 -19.45 2.44
C SER A 266 10.37 -18.11 3.19
N ARG A 267 10.24 -16.99 2.47
CA ARG A 267 10.11 -15.64 3.08
C ARG A 267 8.77 -15.48 3.79
N VAL A 268 7.68 -15.86 3.11
CA VAL A 268 6.33 -15.83 3.70
C VAL A 268 6.23 -16.74 4.92
N ALA A 269 6.80 -17.95 4.87
CA ALA A 269 6.84 -18.87 6.01
C ALA A 269 7.51 -18.22 7.24
N ARG A 270 8.65 -17.56 7.05
CA ARG A 270 9.32 -16.84 8.14
C ARG A 270 8.48 -15.69 8.70
N ALA A 271 7.80 -14.95 7.85
CA ALA A 271 6.92 -13.86 8.27
C ALA A 271 5.65 -14.36 8.98
N ALA A 272 5.07 -15.49 8.53
CA ALA A 272 3.86 -16.08 9.08
C ALA A 272 4.10 -16.95 10.34
N ALA A 273 5.32 -17.46 10.52
CA ALA A 273 5.66 -18.44 11.54
C ALA A 273 5.26 -18.06 12.98
N PRO A 274 5.45 -16.81 13.46
CA PRO A 274 5.17 -16.48 14.85
C PRO A 274 3.70 -16.63 15.24
N THR A 275 2.76 -16.32 14.33
CA THR A 275 1.34 -16.19 14.71
C THR A 275 0.34 -16.82 13.75
N ARG A 276 0.74 -17.19 12.53
CA ARG A 276 -0.15 -17.67 11.45
C ARG A 276 0.24 -19.05 10.91
N TRP A 277 1.15 -19.78 11.60
CA TRP A 277 1.70 -21.04 11.11
C TRP A 277 0.66 -22.08 10.73
N GLY A 278 -0.37 -22.25 11.56
CA GLY A 278 -1.46 -23.22 11.27
C GLY A 278 -2.25 -22.89 10.00
N ALA A 279 -2.55 -21.61 9.77
CA ALA A 279 -3.20 -21.14 8.55
C ALA A 279 -2.27 -21.28 7.34
N PHE A 280 -1.00 -20.96 7.50
CA PHE A 280 0.00 -21.07 6.45
C PHE A 280 0.15 -22.51 5.95
N ILE A 281 0.31 -23.50 6.86
CA ILE A 281 0.44 -24.92 6.49
C ILE A 281 -0.82 -25.39 5.73
N LYS A 282 -2.03 -25.04 6.19
CA LYS A 282 -3.27 -25.40 5.50
C LYS A 282 -3.39 -24.78 4.11
N ALA A 283 -2.90 -23.55 3.94
CA ALA A 283 -2.94 -22.81 2.69
C ALA A 283 -1.75 -23.13 1.76
N LEU A 284 -0.70 -23.80 2.24
CA LEU A 284 0.57 -23.98 1.52
C LEU A 284 0.42 -24.55 0.11
N PRO A 285 -0.39 -25.61 -0.16
CA PRO A 285 -0.54 -26.12 -1.52
C PRO A 285 -1.12 -25.09 -2.48
N VAL A 286 -2.10 -24.30 -2.02
CA VAL A 286 -2.72 -23.24 -2.82
C VAL A 286 -1.76 -22.05 -2.98
N THR A 287 -1.05 -21.67 -1.93
CA THR A 287 -0.01 -20.63 -1.99
C THR A 287 1.07 -20.98 -3.01
N LEU A 288 1.53 -22.25 -3.03
CA LEU A 288 2.49 -22.72 -4.05
C LEU A 288 1.94 -22.59 -5.48
N ALA A 289 0.66 -22.90 -5.70
CA ALA A 289 0.04 -22.69 -7.00
C ALA A 289 0.03 -21.21 -7.42
N PHE A 290 -0.31 -20.30 -6.52
CA PHE A 290 -0.37 -18.87 -6.78
C PHE A 290 1.01 -18.25 -7.06
N VAL A 291 2.01 -18.57 -6.24
CA VAL A 291 3.38 -18.07 -6.48
C VAL A 291 4.02 -18.71 -7.71
N THR A 292 3.62 -19.94 -8.08
CA THR A 292 4.05 -20.56 -9.34
C THR A 292 3.43 -19.85 -10.53
N ALA A 293 2.12 -19.52 -10.47
CA ALA A 293 1.46 -18.74 -11.53
C ALA A 293 2.15 -17.37 -11.72
N TRP A 294 2.51 -16.68 -10.64
CA TRP A 294 3.32 -15.45 -10.69
C TRP A 294 4.66 -15.70 -11.39
N SER A 295 5.41 -16.73 -10.97
CA SER A 295 6.74 -17.02 -11.49
C SER A 295 6.72 -17.37 -12.99
N VAL A 296 5.69 -18.09 -13.44
CA VAL A 296 5.46 -18.37 -14.87
C VAL A 296 5.16 -17.08 -15.63
N GLY A 297 4.31 -16.22 -15.07
CA GLY A 297 4.04 -14.89 -15.64
C GLY A 297 5.31 -14.07 -15.79
N GLU A 298 6.12 -14.01 -14.74
CA GLU A 298 7.39 -13.28 -14.72
C GLU A 298 8.37 -13.82 -15.78
N ALA A 299 8.53 -15.14 -15.89
CA ALA A 299 9.34 -15.76 -16.93
C ALA A 299 8.86 -15.36 -18.34
N VAL A 300 7.56 -15.44 -18.60
CA VAL A 300 6.97 -15.02 -19.88
C VAL A 300 7.18 -13.52 -20.14
N GLY A 301 7.09 -12.69 -19.10
CA GLY A 301 7.37 -11.26 -19.21
C GLY A 301 8.81 -10.98 -19.63
N TYR A 302 9.79 -11.64 -19.00
CA TYR A 302 11.20 -11.52 -19.39
C TYR A 302 11.47 -12.03 -20.82
N ILE A 303 10.88 -13.16 -21.23
CA ILE A 303 11.04 -13.70 -22.58
C ILE A 303 10.44 -12.75 -23.62
N ARG A 304 9.28 -12.15 -23.37
CA ARG A 304 8.63 -11.21 -24.29
C ARG A 304 9.31 -9.84 -24.38
N GLY A 305 10.11 -9.48 -23.38
CA GLY A 305 10.82 -8.21 -23.30
C GLY A 305 9.96 -7.04 -22.81
N PRO A 306 10.54 -5.82 -22.76
CA PRO A 306 9.90 -4.66 -22.16
C PRO A 306 8.57 -4.30 -22.82
N ALA A 307 7.67 -3.68 -22.05
CA ALA A 307 6.46 -3.10 -22.61
C ALA A 307 6.84 -2.01 -23.62
N ARG A 308 6.21 -1.98 -24.82
CA ARG A 308 6.37 -0.85 -25.72
C ARG A 308 5.80 0.38 -25.05
N ALA A 309 6.57 1.48 -25.05
CA ALA A 309 6.08 2.76 -24.59
C ALA A 309 4.79 3.12 -25.36
N PRO A 310 3.71 3.58 -24.70
CA PRO A 310 2.55 4.09 -25.38
C PRO A 310 2.97 5.35 -26.15
N GLY A 311 3.07 5.29 -27.46
CA GLY A 311 3.34 6.47 -28.30
C GLY A 311 4.44 6.38 -29.34
N GLY A 312 5.10 5.23 -29.54
CA GLY A 312 5.97 5.02 -30.69
C GLY A 312 5.16 4.71 -31.93
N GLY A 313 4.49 5.71 -32.50
CA GLY A 313 3.88 5.62 -33.82
C GLY A 313 4.98 5.35 -34.86
N ASP A 314 4.74 4.41 -35.77
CA ASP A 314 5.54 4.12 -36.92
C ASP A 314 5.83 5.42 -37.71
N ALA A 315 7.05 5.96 -37.53
CA ALA A 315 7.64 6.84 -38.53
C ALA A 315 8.22 5.92 -39.60
N ARG A 316 7.46 5.63 -40.64
CA ARG A 316 7.92 5.21 -41.94
C ARG A 316 7.31 6.11 -43.02
#